data_8850a44bb138cc20300da58c49ac878c
#
_entry.id   8850a44bb138cc20300da58c49ac878c
#
_cell.length_a   1.000
_cell.length_b   1.000
_cell.length_c   1.000
_cell.angle_alpha   90.00
_cell.angle_beta   90.00
_cell.angle_gamma   90.00
#
_symmetry.space_group_name_H-M   'P 1'
#
loop_
_entity.id
_entity.type
_entity.pdbx_description
1 polymer ?
#
loop_
_entity_poly.entity_id
_entity_poly.type
_entity_poly.pdbx_seq_one_letter_code
_entity_poly.pdbx_strand_id
1 'polypeptide(L)'
;MIGLALPLQAQTEIIDDDESTEDNDTLATDSLWSDSLSAKGDTLPWPHNVRAQINALLQTDMFRTSQLGMMVYDLDADSAIFCHNERQLMRPASTMKVITAITALSRLGGSYQFKTDLCYTGEVDSCTLRGDVYCVGGFDPRFNNDDLRAFVEGIRRMGIDTIRGSIYGDKTMKDNNPYGEGWCWDDDNP
;
A
#
# COMPACT_ATOMS: atom_id res chain seq x y z
N MET A 1 -10.35 4.18 38.98
CA MET A 1 -10.99 3.26 38.00
C MET A 1 -9.88 2.84 37.04
N ILE A 2 -9.24 1.69 37.30
CA ILE A 2 -8.11 1.21 36.50
C ILE A 2 -8.67 0.13 35.61
N GLY A 3 -8.95 0.50 34.35
CA GLY A 3 -9.31 -0.45 33.32
C GLY A 3 -8.04 -1.15 32.84
N LEU A 4 -7.93 -2.45 33.05
CA LEU A 4 -6.89 -3.25 32.43
C LEU A 4 -7.26 -3.48 30.97
N ALA A 5 -6.67 -2.69 30.06
CA ALA A 5 -6.71 -2.99 28.65
C ALA A 5 -5.70 -4.10 28.38
N LEU A 6 -6.15 -5.30 28.07
CA LEU A 6 -5.31 -6.33 27.53
C LEU A 6 -5.32 -6.18 26.00
N PRO A 7 -4.19 -5.89 25.36
CA PRO A 7 -4.13 -5.85 23.91
C PRO A 7 -4.27 -7.27 23.37
N LEU A 8 -5.37 -7.55 22.71
CA LEU A 8 -5.52 -8.72 21.86
C LEU A 8 -4.86 -8.39 20.53
N GLN A 9 -3.59 -8.76 20.38
CA GLN A 9 -2.88 -8.61 19.11
C GLN A 9 -3.40 -9.69 18.15
N ALA A 10 -4.10 -9.28 17.12
CA ALA A 10 -4.22 -10.09 15.91
C ALA A 10 -2.83 -10.05 15.23
N GLN A 11 -2.03 -11.08 15.42
CA GLN A 11 -0.84 -11.30 14.61
C GLN A 11 -1.32 -11.81 13.26
N THR A 12 -1.31 -10.96 12.27
CA THR A 12 -1.45 -11.39 10.88
C THR A 12 -0.13 -12.06 10.49
N GLU A 13 -0.10 -13.39 10.48
CA GLU A 13 0.93 -14.12 9.75
C GLU A 13 0.83 -13.69 8.28
N ILE A 14 1.97 -13.32 7.73
CA ILE A 14 2.11 -13.06 6.30
C ILE A 14 1.97 -14.43 5.62
N ILE A 15 0.75 -14.75 5.21
CA ILE A 15 0.53 -15.80 4.22
C ILE A 15 0.79 -15.10 2.88
N ASP A 16 1.88 -15.47 2.25
CA ASP A 16 2.14 -15.19 0.84
C ASP A 16 1.11 -15.98 0.01
N ASP A 17 -0.10 -15.47 -0.10
CA ASP A 17 -1.06 -15.93 -1.11
C ASP A 17 -0.73 -15.22 -2.41
N ASP A 18 0.22 -15.81 -3.12
CA ASP A 18 0.52 -15.55 -4.52
C ASP A 18 -0.58 -16.24 -5.38
N GLU A 19 -1.82 -15.78 -5.26
CA GLU A 19 -2.89 -16.04 -6.23
C GLU A 19 -3.16 -14.77 -7.01
N SER A 20 -2.26 -14.52 -7.97
CA SER A 20 -2.55 -13.65 -9.09
C SER A 20 -3.68 -14.27 -9.91
N THR A 21 -4.88 -13.74 -9.77
CA THR A 21 -5.89 -13.90 -10.81
C THR A 21 -5.34 -13.25 -12.08
N GLU A 22 -4.85 -14.09 -12.98
CA GLU A 22 -4.52 -13.69 -14.35
C GLU A 22 -5.82 -13.19 -15.02
N ASP A 23 -6.01 -11.88 -15.00
CA ASP A 23 -6.89 -11.24 -15.96
C ASP A 23 -6.26 -11.39 -17.34
N ASN A 24 -6.76 -12.39 -18.04
CA ASN A 24 -6.35 -12.80 -19.38
C ASN A 24 -6.93 -11.82 -20.41
N ASP A 25 -6.50 -10.56 -20.35
CA ASP A 25 -6.72 -9.54 -21.39
C ASP A 25 -5.37 -9.16 -22.02
N THR A 26 -4.65 -10.17 -22.44
CA THR A 26 -3.50 -10.00 -23.33
C THR A 26 -4.02 -9.64 -24.71
N LEU A 27 -4.27 -8.35 -24.91
CA LEU A 27 -4.34 -7.78 -26.26
C LEU A 27 -3.01 -8.11 -26.95
N ALA A 28 -3.13 -8.72 -28.13
CA ALA A 28 -2.05 -9.18 -29.01
C ALA A 28 -1.19 -8.00 -29.54
N THR A 29 -0.55 -7.26 -28.64
CA THR A 29 0.37 -6.16 -28.96
C THR A 29 1.82 -6.48 -28.61
N ASP A 30 2.08 -7.56 -27.87
CA ASP A 30 3.44 -7.91 -27.41
C ASP A 30 4.38 -8.40 -28.52
N SER A 31 3.86 -8.91 -29.65
CA SER A 31 4.71 -9.42 -30.71
C SER A 31 5.31 -8.37 -31.64
N LEU A 32 4.75 -7.16 -31.68
CA LEU A 32 5.27 -6.09 -32.54
C LEU A 32 6.39 -5.27 -31.87
N TRP A 33 6.57 -5.41 -30.56
CA TRP A 33 7.57 -4.66 -29.80
C TRP A 33 8.93 -5.36 -29.71
N SER A 34 8.94 -6.69 -29.78
CA SER A 34 10.17 -7.47 -29.57
C SER A 34 11.14 -7.46 -30.75
N ASP A 35 10.64 -7.42 -31.98
CA ASP A 35 11.48 -7.69 -33.16
C ASP A 35 12.22 -6.46 -33.70
N SER A 36 11.77 -5.24 -33.45
CA SER A 36 12.43 -4.03 -33.98
C SER A 36 13.47 -3.39 -33.06
N LEU A 37 13.41 -3.66 -31.74
CA LEU A 37 14.30 -3.07 -30.75
C LEU A 37 15.53 -3.95 -30.45
N SER A 38 15.43 -5.25 -30.68
CA SER A 38 16.46 -6.23 -30.33
C SER A 38 17.73 -6.18 -31.19
N ALA A 39 17.62 -5.79 -32.46
CA ALA A 39 18.71 -6.07 -33.41
C ALA A 39 19.93 -5.13 -33.36
N LYS A 40 19.88 -3.97 -32.68
CA LYS A 40 21.00 -3.01 -32.66
C LYS A 40 21.61 -2.73 -31.28
N GLY A 41 20.92 -3.09 -30.21
CA GLY A 41 21.36 -2.80 -28.84
C GLY A 41 22.25 -3.88 -28.22
N ASP A 42 22.06 -5.14 -28.62
CA ASP A 42 22.67 -6.29 -27.95
C ASP A 42 24.18 -6.47 -28.25
N THR A 43 24.72 -5.76 -29.24
CA THR A 43 26.14 -5.81 -29.60
C THR A 43 26.98 -4.78 -28.87
N LEU A 44 26.36 -3.81 -28.21
CA LEU A 44 27.07 -2.76 -27.49
C LEU A 44 27.33 -3.16 -26.04
N PRO A 45 28.49 -2.85 -25.45
CA PRO A 45 28.74 -3.10 -24.05
C PRO A 45 27.91 -2.15 -23.16
N TRP A 46 27.71 -2.57 -21.90
CA TRP A 46 27.14 -1.72 -20.85
C TRP A 46 28.01 -0.46 -20.63
N PRO A 47 27.42 0.74 -20.46
CA PRO A 47 25.98 1.10 -20.48
C PRO A 47 25.49 1.55 -21.85
N HIS A 48 26.30 1.41 -22.92
CA HIS A 48 25.94 1.95 -24.25
C HIS A 48 24.75 1.23 -24.90
N ASN A 49 24.61 -0.07 -24.64
CA ASN A 49 23.46 -0.83 -25.08
C ASN A 49 22.13 -0.26 -24.51
N VAL A 50 22.08 0.06 -23.24
CA VAL A 50 20.88 0.65 -22.59
C VAL A 50 20.56 2.02 -23.20
N ARG A 51 21.57 2.88 -23.37
CA ARG A 51 21.39 4.18 -24.02
C ARG A 51 20.84 4.06 -25.44
N ALA A 52 21.36 3.10 -26.21
CA ALA A 52 20.92 2.88 -27.59
C ALA A 52 19.47 2.42 -27.66
N GLN A 53 19.07 1.49 -26.81
CA GLN A 53 17.69 0.98 -26.74
C GLN A 53 16.71 2.07 -26.31
N ILE A 54 17.03 2.85 -25.26
CA ILE A 54 16.18 3.96 -24.81
C ILE A 54 16.06 5.02 -25.90
N ASN A 55 17.16 5.40 -26.57
CA ASN A 55 17.09 6.35 -27.67
C ASN A 55 16.23 5.85 -28.83
N ALA A 56 16.32 4.55 -29.16
CA ALA A 56 15.48 3.96 -30.21
C ALA A 56 13.98 4.00 -29.81
N LEU A 57 13.69 3.68 -28.55
CA LEU A 57 12.33 3.76 -27.99
C LEU A 57 11.75 5.18 -28.09
N LEU A 58 12.53 6.20 -27.74
CA LEU A 58 12.12 7.60 -27.78
C LEU A 58 11.81 8.12 -29.20
N GLN A 59 12.28 7.43 -30.24
CA GLN A 59 11.97 7.78 -31.64
C GLN A 59 10.65 7.19 -32.12
N THR A 60 9.98 6.36 -31.32
CA THR A 60 8.68 5.80 -31.72
C THR A 60 7.57 6.85 -31.68
N ASP A 61 6.51 6.61 -32.46
CA ASP A 61 5.40 7.57 -32.61
C ASP A 61 4.70 7.89 -31.29
N MET A 62 4.71 6.96 -30.34
CA MET A 62 4.12 7.16 -29.00
C MET A 62 4.73 8.37 -28.29
N PHE A 63 6.06 8.58 -28.39
CA PHE A 63 6.75 9.66 -27.69
C PHE A 63 6.76 10.99 -28.47
N ARG A 64 6.30 11.01 -29.72
CA ARG A 64 6.21 12.27 -30.49
C ARG A 64 5.19 13.24 -29.92
N THR A 65 4.13 12.75 -29.27
CA THR A 65 3.04 13.56 -28.69
C THR A 65 2.95 13.42 -27.17
N SER A 66 3.75 12.57 -26.56
CA SER A 66 3.76 12.32 -25.13
C SER A 66 4.88 13.12 -24.45
N GLN A 67 4.63 13.55 -23.22
CA GLN A 67 5.67 14.10 -22.35
C GLN A 67 6.31 12.94 -21.58
N LEU A 68 7.64 12.88 -21.63
CA LEU A 68 8.42 11.90 -20.86
C LEU A 68 9.57 12.61 -20.17
N GLY A 69 9.73 12.35 -18.88
CA GLY A 69 10.95 12.62 -18.12
C GLY A 69 11.52 11.28 -17.64
N MET A 70 12.81 11.06 -17.90
CA MET A 70 13.48 9.82 -17.54
C MET A 70 14.90 10.08 -17.07
N MET A 71 15.28 9.40 -15.99
CA MET A 71 16.68 9.27 -15.57
C MET A 71 16.97 7.80 -15.27
N VAL A 72 18.02 7.27 -15.85
CA VAL A 72 18.57 5.95 -15.49
C VAL A 72 19.90 6.21 -14.78
N TYR A 73 20.00 5.70 -13.55
CA TYR A 73 21.13 5.96 -12.68
C TYR A 73 21.82 4.67 -12.30
N ASP A 74 23.14 4.66 -12.40
CA ASP A 74 23.99 3.56 -11.94
C ASP A 74 24.35 3.82 -10.48
N LEU A 75 23.85 2.98 -9.59
CA LEU A 75 24.07 3.12 -8.14
C LEU A 75 25.49 2.75 -7.73
N ASP A 76 26.15 1.83 -8.48
CA ASP A 76 27.50 1.41 -8.19
C ASP A 76 28.53 2.43 -8.67
N ALA A 77 28.30 3.00 -9.85
CA ALA A 77 29.14 4.05 -10.42
C ALA A 77 28.77 5.46 -9.92
N ASP A 78 27.71 5.59 -9.14
CA ASP A 78 27.16 6.86 -8.64
C ASP A 78 27.01 7.93 -9.75
N SER A 79 26.47 7.51 -10.89
CA SER A 79 26.37 8.38 -12.07
C SER A 79 25.15 8.09 -12.95
N ALA A 80 24.66 9.14 -13.63
CA ALA A 80 23.56 8.99 -14.56
C ALA A 80 24.04 8.33 -15.86
N ILE A 81 23.39 7.23 -16.22
CA ILE A 81 23.59 6.55 -17.50
C ILE A 81 22.84 7.29 -18.62
N PHE A 82 21.61 7.71 -18.32
CA PHE A 82 20.73 8.35 -19.29
C PHE A 82 19.88 9.42 -18.63
N CYS A 83 19.71 10.55 -19.30
CA CYS A 83 18.84 11.64 -18.86
C CYS A 83 18.03 12.15 -20.07
N HIS A 84 16.75 12.34 -19.85
CA HIS A 84 15.83 12.93 -20.81
C HIS A 84 14.74 13.71 -20.09
N ASN A 85 14.72 15.03 -20.22
CA ASN A 85 13.77 15.91 -19.54
C ASN A 85 13.63 15.63 -18.03
N GLU A 86 14.67 15.15 -17.37
CA GLU A 86 14.66 14.72 -15.97
C GLU A 86 14.35 15.82 -14.98
N ARG A 87 14.45 17.08 -15.43
CA ARG A 87 14.13 18.28 -14.64
C ARG A 87 12.76 18.87 -14.95
N GLN A 88 12.04 18.27 -15.89
CA GLN A 88 10.71 18.77 -16.24
C GLN A 88 9.73 18.48 -15.12
N LEU A 89 8.99 19.51 -14.70
CA LEU A 89 7.93 19.36 -13.72
C LEU A 89 6.74 18.66 -14.37
N MET A 90 6.33 17.55 -13.76
CA MET A 90 5.19 16.74 -14.20
C MET A 90 4.28 16.46 -13.01
N ARG A 91 3.02 16.09 -13.30
CA ARG A 91 2.13 15.58 -12.26
C ARG A 91 2.64 14.23 -11.78
N PRO A 92 2.96 14.09 -10.49
CA PRO A 92 3.51 12.84 -9.99
C PRO A 92 2.48 11.71 -9.90
N ALA A 93 1.19 12.04 -9.77
CA ALA A 93 0.13 11.07 -9.56
C ALA A 93 0.54 10.02 -8.48
N SER A 94 0.23 8.70 -8.70
CA SER A 94 0.59 7.64 -7.74
C SER A 94 2.09 7.49 -7.49
N THR A 95 2.97 8.11 -8.29
CA THR A 95 4.41 8.08 -7.99
C THR A 95 4.77 8.82 -6.69
N MET A 96 3.89 9.72 -6.21
CA MET A 96 4.02 10.33 -4.88
C MET A 96 4.04 9.29 -3.74
N LYS A 97 3.44 8.11 -3.95
CA LYS A 97 3.47 7.02 -2.96
C LYS A 97 4.89 6.56 -2.62
N VAL A 98 5.82 6.67 -3.57
CA VAL A 98 7.24 6.37 -3.33
C VAL A 98 7.82 7.28 -2.26
N ILE A 99 7.55 8.58 -2.35
CA ILE A 99 8.02 9.56 -1.35
C ILE A 99 7.36 9.31 0.00
N THR A 100 6.05 9.02 0.01
CA THR A 100 5.33 8.65 1.23
C THR A 100 5.93 7.39 1.87
N ALA A 101 6.20 6.36 1.07
CA ALA A 101 6.79 5.10 1.56
C ALA A 101 8.21 5.31 2.12
N ILE A 102 9.06 6.06 1.43
CA ILE A 102 10.42 6.38 1.91
C ILE A 102 10.34 7.17 3.23
N THR A 103 9.43 8.14 3.31
CA THR A 103 9.25 8.94 4.53
C THR A 103 8.75 8.07 5.68
N ALA A 104 7.77 7.21 5.43
CA ALA A 104 7.25 6.26 6.41
C ALA A 104 8.37 5.34 6.91
N LEU A 105 9.12 4.72 6.00
CA LEU A 105 10.23 3.84 6.35
C LEU A 105 11.30 4.56 7.18
N SER A 106 11.64 5.79 6.80
CA SER A 106 12.62 6.61 7.52
C SER A 106 12.16 7.02 8.92
N ARG A 107 10.86 7.26 9.11
CA ARG A 107 10.30 7.76 10.37
C ARG A 107 9.83 6.67 11.32
N LEU A 108 9.25 5.62 10.79
CA LEU A 108 8.61 4.55 11.55
C LEU A 108 9.50 3.29 11.63
N GLY A 109 10.42 3.13 10.69
CA GLY A 109 11.26 1.94 10.58
C GLY A 109 10.55 0.78 9.85
N GLY A 110 11.35 -0.22 9.42
CA GLY A 110 10.85 -1.37 8.66
C GLY A 110 10.05 -2.38 9.47
N SER A 111 10.06 -2.25 10.81
CA SER A 111 9.30 -3.13 11.71
C SER A 111 7.97 -2.53 12.18
N TYR A 112 7.61 -1.37 11.66
CA TYR A 112 6.33 -0.75 12.02
C TYR A 112 5.16 -1.63 11.59
N GLN A 113 4.20 -1.80 12.50
CA GLN A 113 2.96 -2.52 12.24
C GLN A 113 1.76 -1.64 12.58
N PHE A 114 0.76 -1.67 11.73
CA PHE A 114 -0.54 -1.11 12.05
C PHE A 114 -1.20 -1.95 13.15
N LYS A 115 -1.97 -1.29 14.02
CA LYS A 115 -2.67 -1.98 15.11
C LYS A 115 -4.11 -1.53 15.15
N THR A 116 -5.01 -2.50 15.18
CA THR A 116 -6.40 -2.28 15.56
C THR A 116 -6.63 -3.02 16.86
N ASP A 117 -7.03 -2.31 17.89
CA ASP A 117 -7.16 -2.84 19.24
C ASP A 117 -8.64 -3.07 19.58
N LEU A 118 -8.91 -4.17 20.27
CA LEU A 118 -10.19 -4.42 20.87
C LEU A 118 -10.07 -4.19 22.39
N CYS A 119 -10.80 -3.21 22.89
CA CYS A 119 -10.80 -2.82 24.29
C CYS A 119 -12.18 -3.00 24.89
N TYR A 120 -12.26 -3.13 26.20
CA TYR A 120 -13.53 -3.13 26.91
C TYR A 120 -13.45 -2.36 28.23
N THR A 121 -14.60 -1.94 28.72
CA THR A 121 -14.78 -1.32 30.04
C THR A 121 -15.69 -2.20 30.89
N GLY A 122 -15.71 -1.93 32.21
CA GLY A 122 -16.58 -2.65 33.13
C GLY A 122 -15.98 -3.96 33.63
N GLU A 123 -16.84 -4.89 34.04
CA GLU A 123 -16.47 -6.12 34.73
C GLU A 123 -17.05 -7.34 34.03
N VAL A 124 -16.31 -8.44 34.08
CA VAL A 124 -16.76 -9.76 33.59
C VAL A 124 -17.28 -10.53 34.82
N ASP A 125 -18.59 -10.80 34.80
CA ASP A 125 -19.27 -11.62 35.81
C ASP A 125 -19.73 -12.93 35.15
N SER A 126 -19.11 -14.03 35.56
CA SER A 126 -19.27 -15.34 34.95
C SER A 126 -18.91 -15.30 33.45
N CYS A 127 -19.89 -15.38 32.56
CA CYS A 127 -19.68 -15.30 31.10
C CYS A 127 -20.20 -13.98 30.52
N THR A 128 -20.55 -13.01 31.34
CA THR A 128 -21.16 -11.75 30.91
C THR A 128 -20.25 -10.56 31.18
N LEU A 129 -19.90 -9.83 30.12
CA LEU A 129 -19.28 -8.51 30.26
C LEU A 129 -20.37 -7.47 30.54
N ARG A 130 -20.31 -6.83 31.72
CA ARG A 130 -21.16 -5.67 32.07
C ARG A 130 -20.39 -4.38 31.80
N GLY A 131 -20.43 -3.93 30.57
CA GLY A 131 -19.68 -2.79 30.08
C GLY A 131 -19.64 -2.72 28.58
N ASP A 132 -18.91 -1.75 28.05
CA ASP A 132 -18.84 -1.44 26.65
C ASP A 132 -17.59 -2.03 26.00
N VAL A 133 -17.68 -2.30 24.70
CA VAL A 133 -16.59 -2.79 23.87
C VAL A 133 -16.23 -1.73 22.84
N TYR A 134 -14.94 -1.51 22.63
CA TYR A 134 -14.39 -0.52 21.72
C TYR A 134 -13.46 -1.20 20.73
N CYS A 135 -13.76 -1.07 19.44
CA CYS A 135 -12.84 -1.40 18.36
C CYS A 135 -12.10 -0.12 17.98
N VAL A 136 -10.84 0.00 18.39
CA VAL A 136 -10.00 1.20 18.19
C VAL A 136 -9.21 1.01 16.91
N GLY A 137 -9.63 1.67 15.84
CA GLY A 137 -8.98 1.59 14.53
C GLY A 137 -7.59 2.22 14.49
N GLY A 138 -6.65 1.56 13.84
CA GLY A 138 -5.26 2.00 13.72
C GLY A 138 -4.79 2.24 12.30
N PHE A 139 -5.70 2.56 11.36
CA PHE A 139 -5.39 2.78 9.96
C PHE A 139 -4.80 1.58 9.21
N ASP A 140 -5.06 0.37 9.69
CA ASP A 140 -4.63 -0.83 8.97
C ASP A 140 -5.44 -0.99 7.67
N PRO A 141 -4.82 -0.83 6.49
CA PRO A 141 -5.52 -0.94 5.22
C PRO A 141 -5.92 -2.38 4.87
N ARG A 142 -5.40 -3.36 5.60
CA ARG A 142 -5.72 -4.78 5.41
C ARG A 142 -6.79 -5.29 6.36
N PHE A 143 -7.20 -4.49 7.34
CA PHE A 143 -8.22 -4.88 8.31
C PHE A 143 -9.55 -5.18 7.62
N ASN A 144 -10.07 -6.38 7.83
CA ASN A 144 -11.22 -6.91 7.12
C ASN A 144 -12.17 -7.71 8.03
N ASN A 145 -13.15 -8.40 7.44
CA ASN A 145 -14.15 -9.17 8.17
C ASN A 145 -13.57 -10.37 8.93
N ASP A 146 -12.45 -10.93 8.49
CA ASP A 146 -11.83 -12.06 9.17
C ASP A 146 -11.14 -11.59 10.46
N ASP A 147 -10.55 -10.39 10.45
CA ASP A 147 -10.02 -9.77 11.65
C ASP A 147 -11.11 -9.49 12.68
N LEU A 148 -12.28 -9.02 12.21
CA LEU A 148 -13.45 -8.86 13.09
C LEU A 148 -13.90 -10.19 13.69
N ARG A 149 -13.90 -11.27 12.91
CA ARG A 149 -14.19 -12.62 13.41
C ARG A 149 -13.17 -13.06 14.44
N ALA A 150 -11.88 -12.81 14.21
CA ALA A 150 -10.83 -13.10 15.15
C ALA A 150 -11.02 -12.36 16.48
N PHE A 151 -11.50 -11.11 16.45
CA PHE A 151 -11.88 -10.38 17.67
C PHE A 151 -13.03 -11.05 18.42
N VAL A 152 -14.07 -11.49 17.72
CA VAL A 152 -15.19 -12.21 18.33
C VAL A 152 -14.71 -13.52 19.00
N GLU A 153 -13.85 -14.26 18.33
CA GLU A 153 -13.27 -15.46 18.90
C GLU A 153 -12.34 -15.18 20.08
N GLY A 154 -11.62 -14.04 20.03
CA GLY A 154 -10.84 -13.56 21.16
C GLY A 154 -11.71 -13.32 22.40
N ILE A 155 -12.83 -12.65 22.25
CA ILE A 155 -13.82 -12.43 23.31
C ILE A 155 -14.32 -13.77 23.86
N ARG A 156 -14.66 -14.71 22.98
CA ARG A 156 -15.10 -16.06 23.39
C ARG A 156 -14.03 -16.83 24.17
N ARG A 157 -12.77 -16.73 23.76
CA ARG A 157 -11.63 -17.35 24.47
C ARG A 157 -11.42 -16.78 25.87
N MET A 158 -11.84 -15.54 26.10
CA MET A 158 -11.88 -14.94 27.44
C MET A 158 -13.04 -15.46 28.30
N GLY A 159 -13.87 -16.35 27.78
CA GLY A 159 -15.05 -16.89 28.46
C GLY A 159 -16.26 -15.97 28.45
N ILE A 160 -16.24 -14.95 27.59
CA ILE A 160 -17.35 -13.99 27.47
C ILE A 160 -18.26 -14.45 26.32
N ASP A 161 -19.52 -14.75 26.62
CA ASP A 161 -20.54 -15.10 25.64
C ASP A 161 -21.65 -14.02 25.52
N THR A 162 -21.73 -13.15 26.49
CA THR A 162 -22.74 -12.09 26.56
C THR A 162 -22.11 -10.74 26.87
N ILE A 163 -22.51 -9.72 26.11
CA ILE A 163 -22.14 -8.31 26.35
C ILE A 163 -23.41 -7.54 26.74
N ARG A 164 -23.38 -6.96 27.94
CA ARG A 164 -24.41 -6.03 28.43
C ARG A 164 -23.84 -4.62 28.44
N GLY A 165 -23.88 -3.99 27.30
CA GLY A 165 -23.37 -2.66 27.03
C GLY A 165 -23.44 -2.36 25.53
N SER A 166 -22.69 -1.37 25.09
CA SER A 166 -22.63 -0.93 23.71
C SER A 166 -21.34 -1.37 23.03
N ILE A 167 -21.34 -1.44 21.71
CA ILE A 167 -20.15 -1.68 20.90
C ILE A 167 -19.89 -0.41 20.10
N TYR A 168 -18.65 0.10 20.22
CA TYR A 168 -18.22 1.33 19.59
C TYR A 168 -17.08 1.07 18.60
N GLY A 169 -17.18 1.69 17.41
CA GLY A 169 -16.03 1.87 16.52
C GLY A 169 -15.36 3.20 16.84
N ASP A 170 -14.12 3.15 17.31
CA ASP A 170 -13.34 4.34 17.62
C ASP A 170 -12.44 4.69 16.43
N LYS A 171 -12.66 5.85 15.85
CA LYS A 171 -11.90 6.43 14.73
C LYS A 171 -11.07 7.66 15.14
N THR A 172 -10.83 7.86 16.43
CA THR A 172 -10.14 9.07 16.94
C THR A 172 -8.72 9.23 16.44
N MET A 173 -8.13 8.19 15.87
CA MET A 173 -6.82 8.26 15.20
C MET A 173 -6.83 9.15 13.96
N LYS A 174 -7.97 9.41 13.37
CA LYS A 174 -8.21 10.31 12.24
C LYS A 174 -9.01 11.52 12.71
N ASP A 175 -8.68 12.69 12.18
CA ASP A 175 -9.51 13.87 12.32
C ASP A 175 -10.92 13.67 11.73
N ASN A 176 -11.80 14.63 11.97
CA ASN A 176 -13.19 14.54 11.48
C ASN A 176 -13.34 14.87 9.98
N ASN A 177 -12.26 15.15 9.27
CA ASN A 177 -12.30 15.35 7.83
C ASN A 177 -12.21 13.98 7.13
N PRO A 178 -13.28 13.49 6.49
CA PRO A 178 -13.27 12.18 5.84
C PRO A 178 -12.38 12.14 4.60
N TYR A 179 -12.15 13.28 3.98
CA TYR A 179 -11.42 13.38 2.72
C TYR A 179 -10.04 14.00 2.93
N GLY A 180 -9.07 13.58 2.13
CA GLY A 180 -7.76 14.21 2.07
C GLY A 180 -7.80 15.57 1.38
N GLU A 181 -6.76 16.38 1.60
CA GLU A 181 -6.60 17.63 0.85
C GLU A 181 -6.46 17.34 -0.65
N GLY A 182 -7.21 18.07 -1.46
CA GLY A 182 -7.25 17.87 -2.92
C GLY A 182 -8.18 16.77 -3.40
N TRP A 183 -9.00 16.18 -2.52
CA TRP A 183 -10.01 15.21 -2.90
C TRP A 183 -11.03 15.83 -3.86
N CYS A 184 -11.29 15.15 -4.97
CA CYS A 184 -12.21 15.58 -6.02
C CYS A 184 -13.38 14.59 -6.12
N TRP A 185 -14.46 15.00 -6.77
CA TRP A 185 -15.66 14.17 -6.93
C TRP A 185 -15.42 12.86 -7.69
N ASP A 186 -14.43 12.83 -8.58
CA ASP A 186 -14.01 11.65 -9.34
C ASP A 186 -13.09 10.71 -8.56
N ASP A 187 -12.69 11.09 -7.34
CA ASP A 187 -11.99 10.22 -6.41
C ASP A 187 -12.96 9.37 -5.57
N ASP A 188 -14.24 9.70 -5.59
CA ASP A 188 -15.28 8.87 -5.00
C ASP A 188 -15.43 7.60 -5.85
N ASN A 189 -14.99 6.49 -5.31
CA ASN A 189 -15.18 5.19 -5.95
C ASN A 189 -16.63 4.73 -5.66
N PRO A 190 -17.48 4.54 -6.67
CA PRO A 190 -18.86 4.10 -6.48
C PRO A 190 -18.95 2.67 -5.96
#